data_54290231cd9b9c17824510fd97b6293d
#
_entry.id   54290231cd9b9c17824510fd97b6293d
#
_cell.length_a   1.000
_cell.length_b   1.000
_cell.length_c   1.000
_cell.angle_alpha   90.00
_cell.angle_beta   90.00
_cell.angle_gamma   90.00
#
_symmetry.space_group_name_H-M   'P 1'
#
loop_
_entity.id
_entity.type
_entity.pdbx_description
1 polymer ?
#
loop_
_entity_poly.entity_id
_entity_poly.type
_entity_poly.pdbx_seq_one_letter_code
_entity_poly.pdbx_strand_id
1 'polypeptide(L)'
;GIDLMADVLKSFIKELSDKDEFQIVAKEIPLVKKLIETGYTGRKGKGGFYRMNKTGATKVMEAINLETGDYSTSKKIDIKSDKVDLKGLINRKDKYGEYAWSVLSKIIKYTSSLVPGITKEFNDIDEAMRLGFNWAKGPFEMLKEIGVKNFFERVDDIKNNKFLENLSKSKDENFYGE
;
A
#
# COMPACT_ATOMS: atom_id res chain seq x y z
N GLY A 1 1.39 -16.86 -2.64
CA GLY A 1 0.01 -17.01 -2.74
C GLY A 1 -0.71 -15.90 -3.46
N ILE A 2 -0.49 -15.74 -4.79
CA ILE A 2 -1.23 -14.73 -5.61
C ILE A 2 -2.72 -15.09 -5.64
N ASP A 3 -3.04 -16.36 -5.68
CA ASP A 3 -4.38 -16.94 -5.55
C ASP A 3 -5.04 -16.55 -4.22
N LEU A 4 -4.34 -16.71 -3.11
CA LEU A 4 -4.83 -16.29 -1.81
C LEU A 4 -5.12 -14.79 -1.74
N MET A 5 -4.23 -13.97 -2.31
CA MET A 5 -4.45 -12.52 -2.40
C MET A 5 -5.73 -12.20 -3.19
N ALA A 6 -5.97 -12.89 -4.30
CA ALA A 6 -7.18 -12.70 -5.10
C ALA A 6 -8.45 -13.13 -4.35
N ASP A 7 -8.38 -14.22 -3.57
CA ASP A 7 -9.52 -14.70 -2.79
C ASP A 7 -9.82 -13.77 -1.61
N VAL A 8 -8.80 -13.23 -0.93
CA VAL A 8 -8.98 -12.20 0.11
C VAL A 8 -9.61 -10.94 -0.47
N LEU A 9 -9.16 -10.49 -1.65
CA LEU A 9 -9.75 -9.33 -2.34
C LEU A 9 -11.24 -9.56 -2.63
N LYS A 10 -11.60 -10.73 -3.17
CA LYS A 10 -13.00 -11.09 -3.43
C LYS A 10 -13.85 -11.13 -2.17
N SER A 11 -13.28 -11.66 -1.07
CA SER A 11 -13.96 -11.70 0.22
C SER A 11 -14.24 -10.28 0.73
N PHE A 12 -13.27 -9.37 0.65
CA PHE A 12 -13.47 -7.99 1.07
C PHE A 12 -14.51 -7.25 0.20
N ILE A 13 -14.48 -7.46 -1.12
CA ILE A 13 -15.50 -6.89 -2.02
C ILE A 13 -16.90 -7.35 -1.61
N LYS A 14 -17.04 -8.61 -1.22
CA LYS A 14 -18.33 -9.19 -0.86
C LYS A 14 -18.82 -8.78 0.54
N GLU A 15 -17.94 -8.73 1.52
CA GLU A 15 -18.30 -8.58 2.93
C GLU A 15 -18.33 -7.10 3.39
N LEU A 16 -17.55 -6.21 2.75
CA LEU A 16 -17.57 -4.79 3.08
C LEU A 16 -18.79 -4.11 2.46
N SER A 17 -19.25 -3.06 3.12
CA SER A 17 -20.36 -2.23 2.61
C SER A 17 -20.04 -1.66 1.22
N ASP A 18 -21.05 -1.54 0.36
CA ASP A 18 -20.93 -0.88 -0.95
C ASP A 18 -20.46 0.59 -0.84
N LYS A 19 -20.62 1.19 0.34
CA LYS A 19 -20.20 2.57 0.64
C LYS A 19 -18.76 2.64 1.18
N ASP A 20 -18.11 1.50 1.43
CA ASP A 20 -16.74 1.46 1.92
C ASP A 20 -15.79 1.97 0.84
N GLU A 21 -14.85 2.84 1.20
CA GLU A 21 -13.88 3.40 0.26
C GLU A 21 -12.98 2.32 -0.37
N PHE A 22 -12.85 1.16 0.26
CA PHE A 22 -12.16 0.01 -0.31
C PHE A 22 -12.75 -0.42 -1.65
N GLN A 23 -14.06 -0.31 -1.85
CA GLN A 23 -14.74 -0.68 -3.10
C GLN A 23 -14.24 0.13 -4.31
N ILE A 24 -13.74 1.35 -4.07
CA ILE A 24 -13.20 2.22 -5.13
C ILE A 24 -11.88 1.66 -5.70
N VAL A 25 -11.07 1.06 -4.83
CA VAL A 25 -9.73 0.56 -5.18
C VAL A 25 -9.70 -0.94 -5.45
N ALA A 26 -10.72 -1.68 -5.01
CA ALA A 26 -10.85 -3.13 -5.14
C ALA A 26 -11.24 -3.53 -6.57
N LYS A 27 -10.25 -3.62 -7.44
CA LYS A 27 -10.45 -4.01 -8.84
C LYS A 27 -9.70 -5.29 -9.16
N GLU A 28 -10.30 -6.16 -9.95
CA GLU A 28 -9.57 -7.27 -10.53
C GLU A 28 -8.43 -6.77 -11.40
N ILE A 29 -7.26 -7.36 -11.21
CA ILE A 29 -6.07 -7.05 -12.00
C ILE A 29 -5.93 -8.14 -13.06
N PRO A 30 -6.11 -7.83 -14.38
CA PRO A 30 -6.09 -8.83 -15.45
C PRO A 30 -4.82 -9.69 -15.45
N LEU A 31 -3.66 -9.10 -15.16
CA LEU A 31 -2.40 -9.84 -15.06
C LEU A 31 -2.43 -10.87 -13.93
N VAL A 32 -2.99 -10.53 -12.77
CA VAL A 32 -3.13 -11.45 -11.62
C VAL A 32 -4.04 -12.62 -11.99
N LYS A 33 -5.16 -12.35 -12.63
CA LYS A 33 -6.08 -13.39 -13.12
C LYS A 33 -5.37 -14.33 -14.10
N LYS A 34 -4.68 -13.79 -15.11
CA LYS A 34 -3.90 -14.57 -16.08
C LYS A 34 -2.82 -15.44 -15.40
N LEU A 35 -2.11 -14.90 -14.40
CA LEU A 35 -1.10 -15.66 -13.67
C LEU A 35 -1.73 -16.86 -12.93
N ILE A 36 -2.88 -16.67 -12.28
CA ILE A 36 -3.58 -17.74 -11.58
C ILE A 36 -4.05 -18.82 -12.57
N GLU A 37 -4.73 -18.44 -13.63
CA GLU A 37 -5.24 -19.35 -14.66
C GLU A 37 -4.14 -20.19 -15.32
N THR A 38 -2.92 -19.63 -15.45
CA THR A 38 -1.77 -20.31 -16.04
C THR A 38 -0.88 -21.05 -15.02
N GLY A 39 -1.28 -21.04 -13.74
CA GLY A 39 -0.60 -21.79 -12.66
C GLY A 39 0.59 -21.06 -12.05
N TYR A 40 0.72 -19.75 -12.27
CA TYR A 40 1.74 -18.91 -11.64
C TYR A 40 1.21 -18.29 -10.34
N THR A 41 0.94 -19.14 -9.35
CA THR A 41 0.33 -18.77 -8.07
C THR A 41 1.33 -18.42 -6.97
N GLY A 42 2.61 -18.50 -7.23
CA GLY A 42 3.70 -18.25 -6.29
C GLY A 42 4.65 -19.43 -6.15
N ARG A 43 5.33 -19.57 -5.00
CA ARG A 43 6.35 -20.63 -4.78
C ARG A 43 5.83 -22.07 -4.92
N LYS A 44 4.55 -22.28 -4.63
CA LYS A 44 3.90 -23.59 -4.75
C LYS A 44 3.50 -23.93 -6.19
N GLY A 45 3.43 -22.93 -7.07
CA GLY A 45 3.13 -23.07 -8.49
C GLY A 45 4.39 -22.94 -9.37
N LYS A 46 4.18 -22.52 -10.61
CA LYS A 46 5.26 -22.32 -11.61
C LYS A 46 6.13 -21.08 -11.33
N GLY A 47 5.78 -20.27 -10.35
CA GLY A 47 6.32 -18.95 -10.02
C GLY A 47 5.17 -17.96 -9.78
N GLY A 48 5.43 -16.68 -9.87
CA GLY A 48 4.47 -15.60 -9.71
C GLY A 48 4.99 -14.35 -10.43
N PHE A 49 4.97 -13.18 -9.80
CA PHE A 49 5.65 -11.98 -10.34
C PHE A 49 7.16 -12.20 -10.54
N TYR A 50 7.71 -13.16 -9.82
CA TYR A 50 9.06 -13.68 -10.01
C TYR A 50 9.00 -15.19 -10.22
N ARG A 51 9.91 -15.70 -11.04
CA ARG A 51 10.09 -17.14 -11.22
C ARG A 51 11.57 -17.49 -11.30
N MET A 52 11.88 -18.74 -10.98
CA MET A 52 13.24 -19.27 -11.15
C MET A 52 13.32 -20.00 -12.49
N ASN A 53 14.06 -19.45 -13.43
CA ASN A 53 14.37 -20.13 -14.69
C ASN A 53 15.47 -21.16 -14.43
N LYS A 54 15.19 -22.43 -14.78
CA LYS A 54 16.06 -23.60 -14.57
C LYS A 54 16.52 -24.23 -15.88
N THR A 55 16.25 -23.59 -17.01
CA THR A 55 16.53 -24.16 -18.35
C THR A 55 17.97 -24.05 -18.80
N GLY A 56 18.80 -23.24 -18.12
CA GLY A 56 20.23 -23.09 -18.39
C GLY A 56 21.12 -23.83 -17.38
N ALA A 57 22.44 -23.72 -17.56
CA ALA A 57 23.44 -24.26 -16.65
C ALA A 57 23.36 -23.64 -15.23
N THR A 58 22.87 -22.41 -15.14
CA THR A 58 22.69 -21.67 -13.88
C THR A 58 21.24 -21.28 -13.69
N LYS A 59 20.77 -21.34 -12.43
CA LYS A 59 19.44 -20.85 -12.08
C LYS A 59 19.42 -19.33 -12.13
N VAL A 60 18.47 -18.76 -12.88
CA VAL A 60 18.31 -17.32 -13.05
C VAL A 60 16.97 -16.89 -12.51
N MET A 61 16.96 -15.87 -11.63
CA MET A 61 15.74 -15.23 -11.20
C MET A 61 15.22 -14.32 -12.32
N GLU A 62 13.96 -14.50 -12.69
CA GLU A 62 13.27 -13.66 -13.66
C GLU A 62 12.13 -12.89 -12.97
N ALA A 63 11.89 -11.69 -13.47
CA ALA A 63 10.75 -10.84 -13.08
C ALA A 63 9.82 -10.66 -14.29
N ILE A 64 8.52 -10.58 -14.02
CA ILE A 64 7.52 -10.32 -15.05
C ILE A 64 7.49 -8.82 -15.40
N ASN A 65 7.35 -8.52 -16.67
CA ASN A 65 6.96 -7.18 -17.10
C ASN A 65 5.45 -7.01 -16.86
N LEU A 66 5.07 -5.98 -16.10
CA LEU A 66 3.68 -5.77 -15.69
C LEU A 66 2.75 -5.35 -16.84
N GLU A 67 3.31 -4.82 -17.92
CA GLU A 67 2.56 -4.38 -19.11
C GLU A 67 2.38 -5.53 -20.09
N THR A 68 3.48 -6.24 -20.42
CA THR A 68 3.45 -7.29 -21.45
C THR A 68 3.15 -8.67 -20.90
N GLY A 69 3.45 -8.91 -19.63
CA GLY A 69 3.36 -10.24 -19.01
C GLY A 69 4.54 -11.16 -19.31
N ASP A 70 5.58 -10.67 -19.99
CA ASP A 70 6.76 -11.45 -20.32
C ASP A 70 7.76 -11.48 -19.18
N TYR A 71 8.52 -12.57 -19.08
CA TYR A 71 9.58 -12.70 -18.07
C TYR A 71 10.95 -12.36 -18.66
N SER A 72 11.74 -11.62 -17.90
CA SER A 72 13.13 -11.32 -18.21
C SER A 72 13.97 -11.40 -16.95
N THR A 73 15.30 -11.51 -17.12
CA THR A 73 16.23 -11.57 -15.98
C THR A 73 15.98 -10.43 -15.01
N SER A 74 15.74 -10.77 -13.74
CA SER A 74 15.51 -9.81 -12.68
C SER A 74 16.78 -8.99 -12.42
N LYS A 75 16.66 -7.68 -12.50
CA LYS A 75 17.75 -6.75 -12.16
C LYS A 75 17.62 -6.36 -10.70
N LYS A 76 18.72 -6.47 -9.93
CA LYS A 76 18.77 -5.80 -8.62
C LYS A 76 18.74 -4.31 -8.86
N ILE A 77 17.69 -3.67 -8.39
CA ILE A 77 17.64 -2.21 -8.31
C ILE A 77 18.27 -1.86 -6.98
N ASP A 78 19.42 -1.21 -7.02
CA ASP A 78 19.97 -0.56 -5.84
C ASP A 78 19.16 0.74 -5.63
N ILE A 79 18.12 0.64 -4.82
CA ILE A 79 17.46 1.82 -4.30
C ILE A 79 18.47 2.38 -3.30
N LYS A 80 19.39 3.23 -3.77
CA LYS A 80 20.20 4.04 -2.87
C LYS A 80 19.22 4.78 -1.97
N SER A 81 18.99 4.19 -0.80
CA SER A 81 18.35 4.90 0.27
C SER A 81 19.36 5.96 0.72
N ASP A 82 19.39 7.10 0.03
CA ASP A 82 19.75 8.29 0.75
C ASP A 82 18.89 8.20 2.00
N LYS A 83 19.45 8.42 3.19
CA LYS A 83 18.73 8.36 4.46
C LYS A 83 17.65 9.45 4.48
N VAL A 84 16.66 9.28 3.62
CA VAL A 84 15.56 10.20 3.43
C VAL A 84 14.45 9.72 4.35
N ASP A 85 14.01 10.59 5.25
CA ASP A 85 12.83 10.34 6.06
C ASP A 85 11.56 10.24 5.18
N LEU A 86 10.46 9.88 5.78
CA LEU A 86 9.21 9.67 5.05
C LEU A 86 8.74 10.95 4.35
N LYS A 87 8.90 12.11 5.02
CA LYS A 87 8.59 13.42 4.46
C LYS A 87 9.45 13.74 3.23
N GLY A 88 10.74 13.49 3.31
CA GLY A 88 11.65 13.66 2.18
C GLY A 88 11.30 12.72 1.03
N LEU A 89 10.96 11.46 1.32
CA LEU A 89 10.58 10.48 0.31
C LEU A 89 9.36 10.92 -0.50
N ILE A 90 8.27 11.29 0.16
CA ILE A 90 7.04 11.69 -0.55
C ILE A 90 7.19 13.00 -1.32
N ASN A 91 8.15 13.85 -0.96
CA ASN A 91 8.42 15.14 -1.62
C ASN A 91 9.42 15.03 -2.79
N ARG A 92 9.97 13.83 -3.07
CA ARG A 92 10.78 13.61 -4.26
C ARG A 92 9.97 13.90 -5.52
N LYS A 93 10.65 14.50 -6.53
CA LYS A 93 10.04 14.83 -7.84
C LYS A 93 10.26 13.74 -8.89
N ASP A 94 10.42 12.50 -8.45
CA ASP A 94 10.61 11.35 -9.31
C ASP A 94 9.50 10.29 -9.06
N LYS A 95 9.50 9.24 -9.90
CA LYS A 95 8.53 8.14 -9.81
C LYS A 95 8.46 7.48 -8.42
N TYR A 96 9.52 7.51 -7.64
CA TYR A 96 9.52 6.92 -6.29
C TYR A 96 8.73 7.77 -5.30
N GLY A 97 8.90 9.10 -5.36
CA GLY A 97 8.12 10.03 -4.55
C GLY A 97 6.64 10.02 -4.92
N GLU A 98 6.34 10.00 -6.22
CA GLU A 98 4.96 9.91 -6.71
C GLU A 98 4.28 8.60 -6.27
N TYR A 99 4.98 7.48 -6.38
CA TYR A 99 4.48 6.18 -5.92
C TYR A 99 4.27 6.16 -4.40
N ALA A 100 5.26 6.59 -3.64
CA ALA A 100 5.17 6.66 -2.18
C ALA A 100 3.98 7.52 -1.74
N TRP A 101 3.82 8.70 -2.31
CA TRP A 101 2.68 9.56 -2.05
C TRP A 101 1.35 8.89 -2.39
N SER A 102 1.23 8.31 -3.58
CA SER A 102 0.02 7.64 -4.03
C SER A 102 -0.43 6.50 -3.11
N VAL A 103 0.51 5.74 -2.56
CA VAL A 103 0.20 4.65 -1.63
C VAL A 103 -0.12 5.18 -0.25
N LEU A 104 0.76 6.00 0.32
CA LEU A 104 0.64 6.46 1.71
C LEU A 104 -0.58 7.37 1.92
N SER A 105 -0.87 8.28 0.98
CA SER A 105 -2.04 9.14 1.10
C SER A 105 -3.35 8.37 1.12
N LYS A 106 -3.47 7.32 0.30
CA LYS A 106 -4.64 6.45 0.28
C LYS A 106 -4.78 5.63 1.56
N ILE A 107 -3.67 5.09 2.08
CA ILE A 107 -3.68 4.35 3.34
C ILE A 107 -4.13 5.26 4.47
N ILE A 108 -3.54 6.45 4.60
CA ILE A 108 -3.89 7.41 5.64
C ILE A 108 -5.36 7.85 5.52
N LYS A 109 -5.83 8.16 4.31
CA LYS A 109 -7.25 8.51 4.08
C LYS A 109 -8.17 7.38 4.51
N TYR A 110 -7.93 6.17 4.06
CA TYR A 110 -8.77 5.02 4.37
C TYR A 110 -8.80 4.74 5.88
N THR A 111 -7.64 4.62 6.52
CA THR A 111 -7.58 4.33 7.96
C THR A 111 -8.19 5.44 8.81
N SER A 112 -8.04 6.69 8.41
CA SER A 112 -8.69 7.83 9.06
C SER A 112 -10.22 7.78 8.95
N SER A 113 -10.78 7.26 7.86
CA SER A 113 -12.22 7.13 7.68
C SER A 113 -12.84 6.10 8.63
N LEU A 114 -12.03 5.18 9.15
CA LEU A 114 -12.45 4.17 10.12
C LEU A 114 -12.60 4.72 11.55
N VAL A 115 -12.11 5.92 11.82
CA VAL A 115 -12.26 6.61 13.11
C VAL A 115 -13.47 7.55 13.06
N PRO A 116 -14.42 7.48 14.00
CA PRO A 116 -14.50 6.61 15.18
C PRO A 116 -15.32 5.32 14.94
N GLY A 117 -15.58 4.93 13.71
CA GLY A 117 -16.52 3.85 13.39
C GLY A 117 -16.04 2.46 13.87
N ILE A 118 -14.78 2.14 13.67
CA ILE A 118 -14.16 0.86 14.09
C ILE A 118 -13.54 0.99 15.48
N THR A 119 -12.82 2.09 15.72
CA THR A 119 -12.24 2.43 17.02
C THR A 119 -12.33 3.94 17.26
N LYS A 120 -12.41 4.35 18.52
CA LYS A 120 -12.35 5.78 18.90
C LYS A 120 -10.91 6.29 18.95
N GLU A 121 -9.98 5.38 19.23
CA GLU A 121 -8.57 5.68 19.43
C GLU A 121 -7.79 5.29 18.16
N PHE A 122 -7.32 6.28 17.43
CA PHE A 122 -6.56 6.02 16.18
C PHE A 122 -5.26 5.23 16.41
N ASN A 123 -4.67 5.30 17.62
CA ASN A 123 -3.50 4.52 18.00
C ASN A 123 -3.74 3.00 17.93
N ASP A 124 -4.97 2.53 18.13
CA ASP A 124 -5.31 1.11 18.02
C ASP A 124 -5.09 0.61 16.59
N ILE A 125 -5.33 1.46 15.59
CA ILE A 125 -5.10 1.11 14.17
C ILE A 125 -3.59 0.98 13.93
N ASP A 126 -2.78 1.89 14.46
CA ASP A 126 -1.33 1.82 14.33
C ASP A 126 -0.77 0.56 15.00
N GLU A 127 -1.25 0.23 16.19
CA GLU A 127 -0.86 -0.99 16.89
C GLU A 127 -1.27 -2.24 16.13
N ALA A 128 -2.50 -2.29 15.59
CA ALA A 128 -2.97 -3.40 14.78
C ALA A 128 -2.09 -3.60 13.53
N MET A 129 -1.66 -2.54 12.87
CA MET A 129 -0.77 -2.63 11.71
C MET A 129 0.64 -3.11 12.09
N ARG A 130 1.17 -2.64 13.23
CA ARG A 130 2.48 -3.12 13.72
C ARG A 130 2.43 -4.59 14.13
N LEU A 131 1.44 -4.98 14.91
CA LEU A 131 1.35 -6.35 15.45
C LEU A 131 0.84 -7.36 14.41
N GLY A 132 -0.15 -6.97 13.60
CA GLY A 132 -0.76 -7.87 12.63
C GLY A 132 0.01 -8.03 11.33
N PHE A 133 0.70 -6.96 10.88
CA PHE A 133 1.37 -6.90 9.59
C PHE A 133 2.87 -6.63 9.68
N ASN A 134 3.42 -6.57 10.89
CA ASN A 134 4.84 -6.30 11.15
C ASN A 134 5.34 -5.00 10.51
N TRP A 135 4.49 -3.99 10.48
CA TRP A 135 4.90 -2.66 10.01
C TRP A 135 5.80 -1.98 11.02
N ALA A 136 6.78 -1.22 10.55
CA ALA A 136 7.65 -0.43 11.41
C ALA A 136 6.90 0.75 12.05
N LYS A 137 5.92 1.31 11.34
CA LYS A 137 5.08 2.42 11.78
C LYS A 137 3.66 2.22 11.28
N GLY A 138 2.68 2.59 12.09
CA GLY A 138 1.30 2.63 11.68
C GLY A 138 0.94 3.87 10.84
N PRO A 139 -0.27 3.92 10.27
CA PRO A 139 -0.69 5.00 9.37
C PRO A 139 -0.66 6.39 10.00
N PHE A 140 -1.03 6.53 11.26
CA PHE A 140 -1.08 7.83 11.94
C PHE A 140 0.32 8.26 12.42
N GLU A 141 1.18 7.31 12.80
CA GLU A 141 2.61 7.58 13.01
C GLU A 141 3.27 8.08 11.72
N MET A 142 2.90 7.51 10.57
CA MET A 142 3.37 7.99 9.27
C MET A 142 2.84 9.39 8.96
N LEU A 143 1.57 9.69 9.26
CA LEU A 143 1.00 11.02 9.10
C LEU A 143 1.74 12.06 9.96
N LYS A 144 2.08 11.73 11.23
CA LYS A 144 2.90 12.58 12.10
C LYS A 144 4.26 12.87 11.47
N GLU A 145 4.95 11.86 10.95
CA GLU A 145 6.28 12.02 10.33
C GLU A 145 6.23 12.83 9.02
N ILE A 146 5.20 12.63 8.21
CA ILE A 146 4.94 13.42 7.01
C ILE A 146 4.71 14.89 7.38
N GLY A 147 4.06 15.13 8.49
CA GLY A 147 3.60 16.44 8.96
C GLY A 147 2.20 16.77 8.44
N VAL A 148 1.33 17.20 9.34
CA VAL A 148 -0.09 17.50 9.06
C VAL A 148 -0.22 18.53 7.94
N LYS A 149 0.52 19.62 8.04
CA LYS A 149 0.55 20.68 7.02
C LYS A 149 0.95 20.13 5.65
N ASN A 150 2.07 19.41 5.58
CA ASN A 150 2.59 18.84 4.32
C ASN A 150 1.61 17.84 3.69
N PHE A 151 0.89 17.08 4.50
CA PHE A 151 -0.13 16.17 4.04
C PHE A 151 -1.31 16.92 3.41
N PHE A 152 -1.85 17.96 4.09
CA PHE A 152 -2.99 18.72 3.60
C PHE A 152 -2.69 19.64 2.41
N GLU A 153 -1.43 19.99 2.15
CA GLU A 153 -1.02 20.70 0.93
C GLU A 153 -1.15 19.84 -0.34
N ARG A 154 -1.23 18.52 -0.20
CA ARG A 154 -1.17 17.58 -1.32
C ARG A 154 -2.31 16.59 -1.40
N VAL A 155 -2.99 16.32 -0.28
CA VAL A 155 -4.10 15.37 -0.27
C VAL A 155 -5.28 15.95 -1.01
N ASP A 156 -5.85 15.13 -1.89
CA ASP A 156 -7.11 15.45 -2.54
C ASP A 156 -8.27 15.28 -1.54
N ASP A 157 -9.48 15.46 -2.00
CA ASP A 157 -10.74 15.40 -1.28
C ASP A 157 -10.73 14.58 0.02
N ILE A 158 -11.00 15.26 1.14
CA ILE A 158 -11.15 14.68 2.49
C ILE A 158 -12.60 14.71 2.98
N LYS A 159 -13.57 15.03 2.10
CA LYS A 159 -14.98 15.10 2.46
C LYS A 159 -15.45 13.77 3.02
N ASN A 160 -16.31 13.86 4.04
CA ASN A 160 -16.83 12.72 4.79
C ASN A 160 -15.80 11.97 5.66
N ASN A 161 -14.55 12.42 5.70
CA ASN A 161 -13.54 11.89 6.60
C ASN A 161 -13.46 12.79 7.85
N LYS A 162 -14.29 12.50 8.84
CA LYS A 162 -14.44 13.34 10.06
C LYS A 162 -13.11 13.57 10.80
N PHE A 163 -12.25 12.55 10.84
CA PHE A 163 -10.96 12.69 11.48
C PHE A 163 -10.09 13.72 10.75
N LEU A 164 -9.90 13.56 9.46
CA LEU A 164 -9.10 14.48 8.65
C LEU A 164 -9.72 15.89 8.57
N GLU A 165 -11.05 16.01 8.49
CA GLU A 165 -11.72 17.30 8.54
C GLU A 165 -11.44 18.06 9.85
N ASN A 166 -11.49 17.37 10.98
CA ASN A 166 -11.19 17.96 12.28
C ASN A 166 -9.72 18.34 12.41
N LEU A 167 -8.82 17.44 11.99
CA LEU A 167 -7.38 17.68 12.01
C LEU A 167 -7.01 18.86 11.10
N SER A 168 -7.62 18.98 9.92
CA SER A 168 -7.42 20.10 9.01
C SER A 168 -7.83 21.44 9.62
N LYS A 169 -8.89 21.47 10.41
CA LYS A 169 -9.39 22.68 11.10
C LYS A 169 -8.50 23.06 12.29
N SER A 170 -8.10 22.07 13.09
CA SER A 170 -7.25 22.30 14.28
C SER A 170 -5.83 22.67 13.89
N LYS A 171 -5.34 22.18 12.75
CA LYS A 171 -3.93 22.29 12.31
C LYS A 171 -2.94 21.78 13.36
N ASP A 172 -3.37 20.81 14.16
CA ASP A 172 -2.58 20.27 15.24
C ASP A 172 -1.48 19.34 14.72
N GLU A 173 -0.26 19.84 14.66
CA GLU A 173 0.92 19.04 14.27
C GLU A 173 1.28 17.98 15.35
N ASN A 174 0.79 18.15 16.57
CA ASN A 174 1.08 17.28 17.71
C ASN A 174 -0.11 16.35 18.06
N PHE A 175 -1.06 16.14 17.13
CA PHE A 175 -2.25 15.33 17.35
C PHE A 175 -1.97 13.92 17.88
N TYR A 176 -0.78 13.40 17.62
CA TYR A 176 -0.35 12.07 18.04
C TYR A 176 0.20 12.03 19.47
N GLY A 177 0.42 13.18 20.11
CA GLY A 177 1.11 13.29 21.39
C GLY A 177 2.64 13.16 21.24
N GLU A 178 3.36 13.32 22.36
CA GLU A 178 4.81 13.09 22.44
C GLU A 178 5.11 11.59 22.64
#